data_35132b03e9cce1a761e5d9c90218ba21
#
_entry.id   35132b03e9cce1a761e5d9c90218ba21
#
_cell.length_a   1.000
_cell.length_b   1.000
_cell.length_c   1.000
_cell.angle_alpha   90.00
_cell.angle_beta   90.00
_cell.angle_gamma   90.00
#
_symmetry.space_group_name_H-M   'P 1'
#
loop_
_entity.id
_entity.type
_entity.pdbx_description
1 polymer ?
#
loop_
_entity_poly.entity_id
_entity_poly.type
_entity_poly.pdbx_seq_one_letter_code
_entity_poly.pdbx_strand_id
1 'polypeptide(L)'
;MPHASDNVLRKRCPKTLNDSLWRRRCELGYKLVSVRIQPHVLAIVLAGGEGKRLFPLTADRAKPAVPFGGTYRLIDFVLSNLVNAGYMQICVLTQYKSHSLDRHISQSWQLSGLAGQYITPVPAQQRLGKRWFTGSADAILQSLNL
;
A
#
# COMPACT_ATOMS: atom_id res chain seq x y z
N MET A 1 -7.09 -43.92 5.52
CA MET A 1 -7.70 -42.74 6.13
C MET A 1 -7.36 -41.55 5.25
N PRO A 2 -8.30 -40.88 4.59
CA PRO A 2 -8.00 -39.72 3.73
C PRO A 2 -7.74 -38.47 4.61
N HIS A 3 -6.70 -37.75 4.26
CA HIS A 3 -6.24 -36.55 4.98
C HIS A 3 -7.29 -35.41 4.96
N ALA A 4 -7.42 -34.72 6.07
CA ALA A 4 -8.38 -33.62 6.30
C ALA A 4 -8.23 -32.42 5.36
N SER A 5 -7.19 -32.35 4.53
CA SER A 5 -6.93 -31.30 3.52
C SER A 5 -7.80 -31.37 2.26
N ASP A 6 -8.36 -32.55 1.96
CA ASP A 6 -9.13 -32.74 0.71
C ASP A 6 -10.54 -32.12 0.76
N ASN A 7 -11.07 -31.88 1.95
CA ASN A 7 -12.43 -31.36 2.12
C ASN A 7 -12.56 -29.83 1.93
N VAL A 8 -11.47 -29.08 2.04
CA VAL A 8 -11.48 -27.61 1.89
C VAL A 8 -11.49 -27.21 0.41
N LEU A 9 -10.86 -28.02 -0.45
CA LEU A 9 -10.77 -27.74 -1.89
C LEU A 9 -12.07 -28.05 -2.63
N ARG A 10 -12.86 -29.04 -2.18
CA ARG A 10 -14.14 -29.39 -2.80
C ARG A 10 -15.24 -28.33 -2.69
N LYS A 11 -15.17 -27.42 -1.71
CA LYS A 11 -16.21 -26.40 -1.47
C LYS A 11 -16.08 -25.14 -2.35
N ARG A 12 -15.02 -25.01 -3.16
CA ARG A 12 -14.78 -23.82 -3.98
C ARG A 12 -14.80 -24.04 -5.49
N CYS A 13 -15.25 -25.20 -5.95
CA CYS A 13 -15.30 -25.51 -7.38
C CYS A 13 -16.73 -25.34 -7.93
N PRO A 14 -16.93 -24.56 -9.00
CA PRO A 14 -18.23 -24.51 -9.66
C PRO A 14 -18.55 -25.86 -10.31
N LYS A 15 -19.79 -26.37 -10.12
CA LYS A 15 -20.30 -27.70 -10.54
C LYS A 15 -20.42 -27.92 -12.05
N THR A 16 -19.75 -27.15 -12.91
CA THR A 16 -19.98 -27.12 -14.36
C THR A 16 -18.80 -27.61 -15.21
N LEU A 17 -17.73 -28.14 -14.62
CA LEU A 17 -16.59 -28.66 -15.38
C LEU A 17 -16.48 -30.19 -15.27
N ASN A 18 -16.37 -30.83 -16.41
CA ASN A 18 -16.30 -32.27 -16.62
C ASN A 18 -15.17 -32.92 -15.77
N ASP A 19 -15.54 -33.84 -14.88
CA ASP A 19 -14.67 -34.51 -13.89
C ASP A 19 -13.45 -35.25 -14.50
N SER A 20 -13.53 -35.67 -15.77
CA SER A 20 -12.45 -36.40 -16.44
C SER A 20 -11.23 -35.54 -16.77
N LEU A 21 -11.41 -34.25 -17.03
CA LEU A 21 -10.34 -33.32 -17.34
C LEU A 21 -9.59 -32.89 -16.08
N TRP A 22 -10.27 -32.88 -14.93
CA TRP A 22 -9.67 -32.54 -13.64
C TRP A 22 -8.73 -33.61 -13.12
N ARG A 23 -9.08 -34.89 -13.24
CA ARG A 23 -8.23 -36.02 -12.82
C ARG A 23 -6.90 -36.05 -13.56
N ARG A 24 -6.89 -35.88 -14.87
CA ARG A 24 -5.66 -35.84 -15.69
C ARG A 24 -4.76 -34.65 -15.37
N ARG A 25 -5.32 -33.51 -14.92
CA ARG A 25 -4.55 -32.32 -14.54
C ARG A 25 -3.88 -32.44 -13.17
N CYS A 26 -4.47 -33.17 -12.23
CA CYS A 26 -3.85 -33.42 -10.92
C CYS A 26 -2.69 -34.42 -11.04
N GLU A 27 -2.75 -35.40 -11.94
CA GLU A 27 -1.69 -36.41 -12.14
C GLU A 27 -0.43 -35.83 -12.79
N LEU A 28 -0.51 -34.73 -13.52
CA LEU A 28 0.62 -34.09 -14.21
C LEU A 28 1.40 -33.08 -13.37
N GLY A 29 1.08 -32.94 -12.08
CA GLY A 29 1.87 -32.11 -11.15
C GLY A 29 1.95 -30.61 -11.48
N TYR A 30 1.12 -30.12 -12.42
CA TYR A 30 1.07 -28.70 -12.70
C TYR A 30 0.37 -27.98 -11.55
N LYS A 31 1.16 -27.39 -10.65
CA LYS A 31 0.68 -26.28 -9.84
C LYS A 31 0.13 -25.24 -10.81
N LEU A 32 -1.20 -25.16 -10.94
CA LEU A 32 -1.83 -23.98 -11.52
C LEU A 32 -1.34 -22.80 -10.68
N VAL A 33 -0.33 -22.10 -11.16
CA VAL A 33 -0.02 -20.76 -10.70
C VAL A 33 -1.29 -19.99 -11.03
N SER A 34 -2.15 -19.83 -10.03
CA SER A 34 -3.28 -18.93 -10.13
C SER A 34 -2.66 -17.57 -10.37
N VAL A 35 -2.55 -17.17 -11.61
CA VAL A 35 -2.26 -15.78 -11.98
C VAL A 35 -3.48 -15.01 -11.48
N ARG A 36 -3.43 -14.62 -10.21
CA ARG A 36 -4.33 -13.59 -9.72
C ARG A 36 -3.93 -12.35 -10.49
N ILE A 37 -4.75 -11.97 -11.46
CA ILE A 37 -4.70 -10.63 -12.03
C ILE A 37 -5.04 -9.73 -10.85
N GLN A 38 -4.00 -9.29 -10.14
CA GLN A 38 -4.16 -8.29 -9.09
C GLN A 38 -4.58 -7.02 -9.82
N PRO A 39 -5.71 -6.40 -9.46
CA PRO A 39 -6.05 -5.11 -10.01
C PRO A 39 -4.87 -4.17 -9.74
N HIS A 40 -4.50 -3.35 -10.73
CA HIS A 40 -3.52 -2.30 -10.52
C HIS A 40 -4.09 -1.31 -9.52
N VAL A 41 -3.68 -1.40 -8.27
CA VAL A 41 -4.13 -0.53 -7.19
C VAL A 41 -2.98 0.37 -6.78
N LEU A 42 -3.15 1.67 -6.98
CA LEU A 42 -2.30 2.69 -6.41
C LEU A 42 -2.83 3.07 -5.03
N ALA A 43 -2.07 2.79 -3.99
CA ALA A 43 -2.41 3.19 -2.64
C ALA A 43 -1.97 4.64 -2.38
N ILE A 44 -2.88 5.48 -1.91
CA ILE A 44 -2.60 6.88 -1.58
C ILE A 44 -2.68 7.06 -0.08
N VAL A 45 -1.58 7.48 0.53
CA VAL A 45 -1.48 7.80 1.95
C VAL A 45 -1.48 9.31 2.14
N LEU A 46 -2.45 9.83 2.88
CA LEU A 46 -2.58 11.26 3.15
C LEU A 46 -1.74 11.65 4.38
N ALA A 47 -0.67 12.36 4.16
CA ALA A 47 0.30 12.75 5.19
C ALA A 47 0.44 14.29 5.37
N GLY A 48 -0.57 15.06 4.94
CA GLY A 48 -0.52 16.53 4.87
C GLY A 48 -0.96 17.29 6.14
N GLY A 49 -1.40 16.59 7.19
CA GLY A 49 -1.99 17.23 8.36
C GLY A 49 -0.97 17.94 9.28
N GLU A 50 -1.32 19.11 9.77
CA GLU A 50 -0.50 19.97 10.65
C GLU A 50 -0.20 19.33 12.02
N GLY A 51 -1.10 18.47 12.51
CA GLY A 51 -0.92 17.69 13.74
C GLY A 51 -0.97 18.50 15.04
N LYS A 52 -1.72 19.61 15.09
CA LYS A 52 -1.82 20.53 16.26
C LYS A 52 -2.04 19.83 17.61
N ARG A 53 -2.81 18.72 17.60
CA ARG A 53 -3.14 17.97 18.83
C ARG A 53 -1.94 17.23 19.45
N LEU A 54 -0.85 17.07 18.71
CA LEU A 54 0.37 16.40 19.17
C LEU A 54 1.49 17.40 19.51
N PHE A 55 1.18 18.69 19.62
CA PHE A 55 2.17 19.68 20.08
C PHE A 55 2.66 19.29 21.50
N PRO A 56 3.99 19.40 21.80
CA PRO A 56 5.05 20.00 21.00
C PRO A 56 5.76 19.03 20.00
N LEU A 57 5.38 17.75 19.92
CA LEU A 57 6.03 16.75 19.05
C LEU A 57 5.99 17.12 17.56
N THR A 58 5.01 17.91 17.17
CA THR A 58 4.80 18.39 15.79
C THR A 58 5.29 19.82 15.56
N ALA A 59 6.08 20.39 16.50
CA ALA A 59 6.63 21.74 16.36
C ALA A 59 7.44 21.90 15.07
N ASP A 60 8.31 20.92 14.74
CA ASP A 60 9.24 21.00 13.61
C ASP A 60 9.03 19.91 12.54
N ARG A 61 8.00 19.07 12.67
CA ARG A 61 7.77 17.95 11.78
C ARG A 61 6.30 17.64 11.57
N ALA A 62 5.97 17.03 10.43
CA ALA A 62 4.63 16.53 10.17
C ALA A 62 4.23 15.42 11.15
N LYS A 63 2.94 15.30 11.48
CA LYS A 63 2.42 14.27 12.39
C LYS A 63 2.89 12.85 12.04
N PRO A 64 2.87 12.39 10.78
CA PRO A 64 3.34 11.05 10.42
C PRO A 64 4.84 10.81 10.67
N ALA A 65 5.63 11.88 10.77
CA ALA A 65 7.05 11.82 11.03
C ALA A 65 7.42 11.77 12.53
N VAL A 66 6.44 11.80 13.43
CA VAL A 66 6.68 11.70 14.87
C VAL A 66 7.26 10.32 15.20
N PRO A 67 8.41 10.28 15.93
CA PRO A 67 9.02 9.02 16.37
C PRO A 67 8.09 8.23 17.29
N PHE A 68 8.13 6.91 17.15
CA PHE A 68 7.41 5.98 17.99
C PHE A 68 8.28 4.73 18.25
N GLY A 69 8.34 4.29 19.49
CA GLY A 69 9.05 3.05 19.84
C GLY A 69 10.54 3.02 19.49
N GLY A 70 11.21 4.19 19.47
CA GLY A 70 12.64 4.32 19.16
C GLY A 70 12.90 4.68 17.71
N THR A 71 13.13 3.72 16.84
CA THR A 71 13.54 3.93 15.43
C THR A 71 12.39 4.19 14.48
N TYR A 72 11.18 3.74 14.81
CA TYR A 72 10.00 3.84 13.96
C TYR A 72 9.37 5.23 13.99
N ARG A 73 8.56 5.53 12.98
CA ARG A 73 7.69 6.70 12.91
C ARG A 73 6.24 6.27 12.72
N LEU A 74 5.29 7.14 13.01
CA LEU A 74 3.87 6.81 12.87
C LEU A 74 3.49 6.35 11.46
N ILE A 75 4.15 6.87 10.43
CA ILE A 75 3.93 6.46 9.04
C ILE A 75 4.28 4.99 8.80
N ASP A 76 5.26 4.43 9.50
CA ASP A 76 5.75 3.07 9.27
C ASP A 76 4.67 2.02 9.51
N PHE A 77 3.75 2.25 10.46
CA PHE A 77 2.62 1.37 10.70
C PHE A 77 1.66 1.32 9.51
N VAL A 78 1.38 2.48 8.91
CA VAL A 78 0.49 2.56 7.74
C VAL A 78 1.13 1.90 6.53
N LEU A 79 2.41 2.19 6.28
CA LEU A 79 3.16 1.61 5.16
C LEU A 79 3.30 0.09 5.32
N SER A 80 3.65 -0.39 6.52
CA SER A 80 3.72 -1.83 6.82
C SER A 80 2.39 -2.54 6.56
N ASN A 81 1.27 -1.95 6.97
CA ASN A 81 -0.05 -2.53 6.73
C ASN A 81 -0.35 -2.65 5.24
N LEU A 82 -0.04 -1.63 4.44
CA LEU A 82 -0.25 -1.65 2.99
C LEU A 82 0.65 -2.69 2.30
N VAL A 83 1.93 -2.73 2.64
CA VAL A 83 2.88 -3.70 2.08
C VAL A 83 2.49 -5.13 2.45
N ASN A 84 2.11 -5.39 3.71
CA ASN A 84 1.64 -6.69 4.16
C ASN A 84 0.33 -7.12 3.48
N ALA A 85 -0.52 -6.17 3.09
CA ALA A 85 -1.73 -6.42 2.32
C ALA A 85 -1.46 -6.64 0.81
N GLY A 86 -0.20 -6.52 0.37
CA GLY A 86 0.20 -6.72 -1.03
C GLY A 86 0.12 -5.47 -1.90
N TYR A 87 -0.18 -4.29 -1.34
CA TYR A 87 -0.17 -3.03 -2.07
C TYR A 87 1.26 -2.47 -2.12
N MET A 88 1.91 -2.62 -3.27
CA MET A 88 3.33 -2.29 -3.44
C MET A 88 3.56 -0.98 -4.22
N GLN A 89 2.51 -0.36 -4.74
CA GLN A 89 2.55 0.94 -5.40
C GLN A 89 1.91 1.96 -4.48
N ILE A 90 2.71 2.75 -3.78
CA ILE A 90 2.24 3.63 -2.71
C ILE A 90 2.75 5.05 -2.95
N CYS A 91 1.83 6.00 -3.03
CA CYS A 91 2.12 7.44 -3.02
C CYS A 91 1.76 8.05 -1.67
N VAL A 92 2.68 8.75 -1.05
CA VAL A 92 2.47 9.46 0.20
C VAL A 92 2.33 10.95 -0.08
N LEU A 93 1.11 11.48 -0.04
CA LEU A 93 0.86 12.90 -0.28
C LEU A 93 1.27 13.72 0.94
N THR A 94 2.33 14.52 0.79
CA THR A 94 2.88 15.35 1.86
C THR A 94 2.59 16.83 1.61
N GLN A 95 2.50 17.62 2.66
CA GLN A 95 2.18 19.03 2.56
C GLN A 95 2.95 19.87 3.57
N TYR A 96 2.70 19.65 4.86
CA TYR A 96 3.20 20.49 5.94
C TYR A 96 4.46 19.87 6.58
N LYS A 97 5.55 20.66 6.69
CA LYS A 97 6.83 20.25 7.34
C LYS A 97 7.29 18.84 6.94
N SER A 98 7.23 18.53 5.63
CA SER A 98 7.39 17.16 5.12
C SER A 98 8.83 16.68 5.07
N HIS A 99 9.83 17.57 5.07
CA HIS A 99 11.24 17.24 4.84
C HIS A 99 11.75 16.02 5.63
N SER A 100 11.47 15.98 6.93
CA SER A 100 11.89 14.84 7.77
C SER A 100 11.14 13.56 7.48
N LEU A 101 9.90 13.65 6.98
CA LEU A 101 9.08 12.52 6.54
C LEU A 101 9.58 11.97 5.21
N ASP A 102 9.78 12.85 4.23
CA ASP A 102 10.24 12.50 2.89
C ASP A 102 11.61 11.82 2.95
N ARG A 103 12.52 12.35 3.75
CA ARG A 103 13.83 11.74 4.02
C ARG A 103 13.70 10.34 4.63
N HIS A 104 12.83 10.17 5.62
CA HIS A 104 12.63 8.88 6.28
C HIS A 104 12.09 7.84 5.29
N ILE A 105 11.07 8.19 4.50
CA ILE A 105 10.49 7.29 3.49
C ILE A 105 11.57 6.88 2.49
N SER A 106 12.30 7.84 1.94
CA SER A 106 13.33 7.56 0.92
C SER A 106 14.49 6.71 1.43
N GLN A 107 14.79 6.77 2.73
CA GLN A 107 15.89 6.00 3.33
C GLN A 107 15.47 4.63 3.84
N SER A 108 14.27 4.53 4.42
CA SER A 108 13.82 3.32 5.13
C SER A 108 12.90 2.43 4.31
N TRP A 109 12.25 2.97 3.27
CA TRP A 109 11.23 2.26 2.49
C TRP A 109 11.64 2.11 1.02
N GLN A 110 12.72 1.35 0.78
CA GLN A 110 13.18 1.04 -0.57
C GLN A 110 12.64 -0.33 -0.99
N LEU A 111 11.67 -0.33 -1.91
CA LEU A 111 11.14 -1.53 -2.53
C LEU A 111 11.90 -1.87 -3.82
N SER A 112 11.71 -3.08 -4.33
CA SER A 112 12.36 -3.53 -5.57
C SER A 112 11.76 -2.82 -6.78
N GLY A 113 12.47 -1.85 -7.34
CA GLY A 113 12.06 -1.13 -8.55
C GLY A 113 11.90 -2.02 -9.78
N LEU A 114 12.59 -3.17 -9.84
CA LEU A 114 12.49 -4.14 -10.94
C LEU A 114 11.09 -4.73 -11.09
N ALA A 115 10.33 -4.82 -10.01
CA ALA A 115 8.94 -5.32 -10.02
C ALA A 115 7.90 -4.20 -10.13
N GLY A 116 8.30 -2.97 -10.44
CA GLY A 116 7.40 -1.81 -10.46
C GLY A 116 6.85 -1.43 -9.10
N GLN A 117 7.55 -1.82 -8.03
CA GLN A 117 7.16 -1.54 -6.65
C GLN A 117 7.83 -0.25 -6.19
N TYR A 118 7.06 0.62 -5.56
CA TYR A 118 7.61 1.88 -5.04
C TYR A 118 6.80 2.45 -3.89
N ILE A 119 7.48 3.20 -3.03
CA ILE A 119 6.88 4.09 -2.04
C ILE A 119 7.49 5.47 -2.26
N THR A 120 6.69 6.41 -2.75
CA THR A 120 7.18 7.73 -3.16
C THR A 120 6.47 8.84 -2.39
N PRO A 121 7.19 9.73 -1.70
CA PRO A 121 6.61 10.95 -1.19
C PRO A 121 6.31 11.92 -2.33
N VAL A 122 5.11 12.46 -2.34
CA VAL A 122 4.62 13.42 -3.34
C VAL A 122 4.19 14.68 -2.62
N PRO A 123 5.00 15.74 -2.64
CA PRO A 123 4.65 17.02 -2.05
C PRO A 123 3.54 17.70 -2.85
N ALA A 124 2.75 18.54 -2.18
CA ALA A 124 1.69 19.31 -2.82
C ALA A 124 2.25 20.19 -3.95
N GLN A 125 1.81 19.94 -5.18
CA GLN A 125 2.34 20.58 -6.39
C GLN A 125 1.67 21.93 -6.71
N GLN A 126 0.59 22.29 -5.99
CA GLN A 126 -0.18 23.54 -6.20
C GLN A 126 -0.62 23.78 -7.66
N ARG A 127 -0.94 22.72 -8.41
CA ARG A 127 -1.28 22.79 -9.83
C ARG A 127 -2.57 23.55 -10.14
N LEU A 128 -3.53 23.50 -9.21
CA LEU A 128 -4.83 24.20 -9.34
C LEU A 128 -4.83 25.58 -8.65
N GLY A 129 -3.66 26.21 -8.54
CA GLY A 129 -3.49 27.52 -7.91
C GLY A 129 -2.61 27.48 -6.65
N LYS A 130 -2.25 28.65 -6.13
CA LYS A 130 -1.38 28.80 -4.95
C LYS A 130 -2.16 28.49 -3.66
N ARG A 131 -2.66 27.25 -3.52
CA ARG A 131 -3.41 26.81 -2.34
C ARG A 131 -2.96 25.41 -1.90
N TRP A 132 -3.03 25.19 -0.61
CA TRP A 132 -2.84 23.89 0.01
C TRP A 132 -4.09 23.02 -0.18
N PHE A 133 -3.94 21.72 0.07
CA PHE A 133 -5.09 20.80 0.06
C PHE A 133 -6.13 21.25 1.10
N THR A 134 -7.36 21.47 0.67
CA THR A 134 -8.46 21.84 1.55
C THR A 134 -9.10 20.65 2.25
N GLY A 135 -8.80 19.44 1.79
CA GLY A 135 -9.29 18.19 2.37
C GLY A 135 -8.76 16.98 1.62
N SER A 136 -9.19 15.80 2.04
CA SER A 136 -8.73 14.52 1.46
C SER A 136 -9.12 14.38 -0.01
N ALA A 137 -10.33 14.75 -0.37
CA ALA A 137 -10.82 14.69 -1.75
C ALA A 137 -10.05 15.64 -2.67
N ASP A 138 -9.75 16.85 -2.20
CA ASP A 138 -8.98 17.84 -2.94
C ASP A 138 -7.52 17.36 -3.13
N ALA A 139 -6.93 16.73 -2.13
CA ALA A 139 -5.59 16.16 -2.24
C ALA A 139 -5.53 15.07 -3.33
N ILE A 140 -6.53 14.20 -3.40
CA ILE A 140 -6.63 13.18 -4.43
C ILE A 140 -6.86 13.82 -5.80
N LEU A 141 -7.79 14.77 -5.91
CA LEU A 141 -8.08 15.46 -7.17
C LEU A 141 -6.86 16.17 -7.75
N GLN A 142 -6.07 16.86 -6.92
CA GLN A 142 -4.85 17.53 -7.35
C GLN A 142 -3.73 16.55 -7.73
N SER A 143 -3.87 15.28 -7.38
CA SER A 143 -2.88 14.21 -7.59
C SER A 143 -3.33 13.16 -8.60
N LEU A 144 -4.42 13.37 -9.34
CA LEU A 144 -4.97 12.41 -10.32
C LEU A 144 -4.03 12.08 -11.49
N ASN A 145 -2.97 12.81 -11.65
CA ASN A 145 -1.97 12.59 -12.69
C ASN A 145 -0.78 11.71 -12.24
N LEU A 146 -0.85 11.13 -11.03
CA LEU A 146 0.09 10.13 -10.55
C LEU A 146 -0.21 8.76 -11.17
#